data_26f98f06fb0c76eaf3af43950a2024e4
#
_entry.id   26f98f06fb0c76eaf3af43950a2024e4
#
_cell.length_a   1.000
_cell.length_b   1.000
_cell.length_c   1.000
_cell.angle_alpha   90.00
_cell.angle_beta   90.00
_cell.angle_gamma   90.00
#
_symmetry.space_group_name_H-M   'P 1'
#
loop_
_entity.id
_entity.type
_entity.pdbx_description
1 polymer ?
#
loop_
_entity_poly.entity_id
_entity_poly.type
_entity_poly.pdbx_seq_one_letter_code
_entity_poly.pdbx_strand_id
1 'polypeptide(L)'
;YDNKALEQLQEIMFFRELEIPLMDIKKIMENPNYDKEQVLLAQKSFLEKKRNRLNGIIELITDVMKGVNTMSFEAFNNDDIQKMLDHTLGTMSKEALDEQVAKYGSKEKYREYLASGFANEQAMADLVKWYGSKEKAMEAILQSTGKADESKPEQDENDKIYKQFMLARKENNDQLAKEAVVMLAENYKKLFHLDNARNILLDLAKEYLAHEKLAEATNKQYGAGCAEYIGKTIQMYYGV
;
A
#
# COMPACT_ATOMS: atom_id res chain seq x y z
N TYR A 1 8.06 -47.93 8.98
CA TYR A 1 7.72 -46.71 9.75
C TYR A 1 6.22 -46.74 9.98
N ASP A 2 5.77 -46.51 11.22
CA ASP A 2 4.36 -46.34 11.53
C ASP A 2 3.87 -44.94 11.19
N ASN A 3 2.56 -44.72 11.16
CA ASN A 3 1.97 -43.42 10.82
C ASN A 3 2.42 -42.31 11.79
N LYS A 4 2.66 -42.63 13.06
CA LYS A 4 3.11 -41.68 14.05
C LYS A 4 4.52 -41.18 13.79
N ALA A 5 5.44 -42.06 13.35
CA ALA A 5 6.79 -41.69 12.95
C ALA A 5 6.80 -40.81 11.70
N LEU A 6 5.88 -41.03 10.75
CA LEU A 6 5.72 -40.18 9.56
C LEU A 6 5.19 -38.80 9.91
N GLU A 7 4.23 -38.69 10.83
CA GLU A 7 3.74 -37.42 11.32
C GLU A 7 4.83 -36.62 12.02
N GLN A 8 5.63 -37.27 12.89
CA GLN A 8 6.77 -36.59 13.55
C GLN A 8 7.82 -36.11 12.53
N LEU A 9 8.13 -36.93 11.54
CA LEU A 9 9.04 -36.53 10.47
C LEU A 9 8.53 -35.29 9.72
N GLN A 10 7.24 -35.27 9.42
CA GLN A 10 6.62 -34.11 8.75
C GLN A 10 6.71 -32.85 9.60
N GLU A 11 6.48 -32.94 10.90
CA GLU A 11 6.65 -31.80 11.81
C GLU A 11 8.10 -31.30 11.85
N ILE A 12 9.08 -32.20 11.92
CA ILE A 12 10.49 -31.85 11.85
C ILE A 12 10.80 -31.13 10.55
N MET A 13 10.27 -31.58 9.41
CA MET A 13 10.48 -30.92 8.12
C MET A 13 9.89 -29.51 8.10
N PHE A 14 8.71 -29.27 8.66
CA PHE A 14 8.16 -27.92 8.77
C PHE A 14 9.04 -26.98 9.60
N PHE A 15 9.60 -27.45 10.71
CA PHE A 15 10.58 -26.67 11.47
C PHE A 15 11.87 -26.40 10.66
N ARG A 16 12.32 -27.36 9.85
CA ARG A 16 13.52 -27.20 8.99
C ARG A 16 13.31 -26.18 7.89
N GLU A 17 12.09 -26.04 7.34
CA GLU A 17 11.75 -24.96 6.40
C GLU A 17 11.88 -23.54 7.04
N LEU A 18 11.78 -23.46 8.35
CA LEU A 18 12.02 -22.25 9.14
C LEU A 18 13.49 -22.09 9.56
N GLU A 19 14.39 -22.95 9.03
CA GLU A 19 15.84 -22.94 9.31
C GLU A 19 16.17 -23.22 10.79
N ILE A 20 15.23 -23.78 11.58
CA ILE A 20 15.44 -24.12 12.99
C ILE A 20 16.40 -25.33 13.09
N PRO A 21 17.46 -25.23 13.90
CA PRO A 21 18.42 -26.33 14.10
C PRO A 21 17.76 -27.57 14.71
N LEU A 22 18.18 -28.77 14.32
CA LEU A 22 17.61 -30.02 14.80
C LEU A 22 17.63 -30.17 16.33
N MET A 23 18.67 -29.62 16.99
CA MET A 23 18.78 -29.65 18.44
C MET A 23 17.68 -28.81 19.12
N ASP A 24 17.26 -27.71 18.51
CA ASP A 24 16.22 -26.86 19.06
C ASP A 24 14.84 -27.42 18.71
N ILE A 25 14.66 -28.05 17.53
CA ILE A 25 13.45 -28.80 17.18
C ILE A 25 13.20 -29.91 18.23
N LYS A 26 14.26 -30.66 18.59
CA LYS A 26 14.17 -31.68 19.63
C LYS A 26 13.67 -31.11 20.95
N LYS A 27 14.26 -30.02 21.43
CA LYS A 27 13.82 -29.34 22.67
C LYS A 27 12.37 -28.88 22.62
N ILE A 28 11.93 -28.35 21.46
CA ILE A 28 10.55 -27.92 21.26
C ILE A 28 9.59 -29.09 21.36
N MET A 29 9.87 -30.18 20.62
CA MET A 29 8.99 -31.35 20.56
C MET A 29 8.98 -32.20 21.84
N GLU A 30 10.05 -32.14 22.64
CA GLU A 30 10.14 -32.82 23.95
C GLU A 30 9.57 -31.96 25.10
N ASN A 31 9.10 -30.74 24.84
CA ASN A 31 8.49 -29.90 25.87
C ASN A 31 7.15 -30.50 26.35
N PRO A 32 6.95 -30.67 27.66
CA PRO A 32 5.68 -31.18 28.18
C PRO A 32 4.44 -30.35 27.83
N ASN A 33 4.64 -29.05 27.54
CA ASN A 33 3.58 -28.13 27.11
C ASN A 33 3.53 -27.96 25.59
N TYR A 34 4.11 -28.88 24.81
CA TYR A 34 4.08 -28.84 23.35
C TYR A 34 2.67 -28.97 22.83
N ASP A 35 2.15 -27.92 22.22
CA ASP A 35 0.86 -27.90 21.54
C ASP A 35 1.11 -27.86 20.03
N LYS A 36 0.92 -29.02 19.40
CA LYS A 36 1.14 -29.21 17.96
C LYS A 36 0.31 -28.24 17.12
N GLU A 37 -0.94 -28.01 17.47
CA GLU A 37 -1.85 -27.16 16.69
C GLU A 37 -1.41 -25.69 16.74
N GLN A 38 -1.11 -25.18 17.92
CA GLN A 38 -0.59 -23.82 18.09
C GLN A 38 0.74 -23.62 17.39
N VAL A 39 1.64 -24.59 17.45
CA VAL A 39 2.94 -24.53 16.78
C VAL A 39 2.76 -24.53 15.26
N LEU A 40 1.91 -25.37 14.70
CA LEU A 40 1.63 -25.39 13.26
C LEU A 40 0.98 -24.09 12.79
N LEU A 41 0.08 -23.50 13.57
CA LEU A 41 -0.51 -22.19 13.27
C LEU A 41 0.56 -21.08 13.26
N ALA A 42 1.47 -21.08 14.24
CA ALA A 42 2.57 -20.12 14.30
C ALA A 42 3.54 -20.28 13.10
N GLN A 43 3.89 -21.52 12.73
CA GLN A 43 4.73 -21.82 11.58
C GLN A 43 4.07 -21.37 10.27
N LYS A 44 2.78 -21.67 10.09
CA LYS A 44 2.00 -21.23 8.93
C LYS A 44 2.04 -19.70 8.81
N SER A 45 1.75 -18.99 9.90
CA SER A 45 1.79 -17.51 9.93
C SER A 45 3.18 -16.96 9.55
N PHE A 46 4.24 -17.59 10.05
CA PHE A 46 5.62 -17.16 9.71
C PHE A 46 5.94 -17.39 8.23
N LEU A 47 5.58 -18.57 7.68
CA LEU A 47 5.78 -18.87 6.25
C LEU A 47 4.98 -17.95 5.35
N GLU A 48 3.77 -17.58 5.74
CA GLU A 48 2.96 -16.59 5.02
C GLU A 48 3.61 -15.21 5.00
N LYS A 49 4.19 -14.77 6.12
CA LYS A 49 4.98 -13.53 6.18
C LYS A 49 6.21 -13.58 5.27
N LYS A 50 6.95 -14.70 5.31
CA LYS A 50 8.13 -14.93 4.43
C LYS A 50 7.73 -14.89 2.96
N ARG A 51 6.63 -15.55 2.57
CA ARG A 51 6.06 -15.51 1.22
C ARG A 51 5.72 -14.09 0.77
N ASN A 52 5.00 -13.34 1.61
CA ASN A 52 4.58 -11.98 1.30
C ASN A 52 5.80 -11.05 1.12
N ARG A 53 6.83 -11.21 1.95
CA ARG A 53 8.11 -10.50 1.80
C ARG A 53 8.80 -10.86 0.48
N LEU A 54 8.85 -12.15 0.12
CA LEU A 54 9.45 -12.60 -1.14
C LEU A 54 8.68 -12.07 -2.35
N ASN A 55 7.34 -12.04 -2.30
CA ASN A 55 6.51 -11.45 -3.33
C ASN A 55 6.86 -9.95 -3.51
N GLY A 56 6.99 -9.19 -2.42
CA GLY A 56 7.40 -7.78 -2.51
C GLY A 56 8.80 -7.60 -3.14
N ILE A 57 9.75 -8.51 -2.86
CA ILE A 57 11.07 -8.48 -3.50
C ILE A 57 10.97 -8.81 -5.00
N ILE A 58 10.16 -9.80 -5.37
CA ILE A 58 9.91 -10.17 -6.78
C ILE A 58 9.30 -9.00 -7.54
N GLU A 59 8.34 -8.29 -6.94
CA GLU A 59 7.76 -7.08 -7.52
C GLU A 59 8.83 -6.01 -7.76
N LEU A 60 9.68 -5.73 -6.76
CA LEU A 60 10.79 -4.79 -6.90
C LEU A 60 11.77 -5.19 -8.01
N ILE A 61 12.14 -6.47 -8.09
CA ILE A 61 13.01 -6.97 -9.17
C ILE A 61 12.33 -6.81 -10.53
N THR A 62 11.03 -7.11 -10.61
CA THR A 62 10.25 -6.95 -11.83
C THR A 62 10.23 -5.49 -12.29
N ASP A 63 10.08 -4.55 -11.38
CA ASP A 63 10.10 -3.12 -11.68
C ASP A 63 11.48 -2.67 -12.18
N VAL A 64 12.55 -3.12 -11.53
CA VAL A 64 13.94 -2.88 -12.00
C VAL A 64 14.15 -3.45 -13.40
N MET A 65 13.67 -4.67 -13.68
CA MET A 65 13.78 -5.30 -15.00
C MET A 65 13.01 -4.56 -16.10
N LYS A 66 11.91 -3.89 -15.74
CA LYS A 66 11.14 -3.02 -16.64
C LYS A 66 11.77 -1.64 -16.83
N GLY A 67 12.96 -1.39 -16.24
CA GLY A 67 13.63 -0.10 -16.28
C GLY A 67 13.04 0.94 -15.35
N VAL A 68 12.18 0.54 -14.39
CA VAL A 68 11.70 1.41 -13.33
C VAL A 68 12.88 1.67 -12.38
N ASN A 69 13.51 2.84 -12.55
CA ASN A 69 14.63 3.22 -11.69
C ASN A 69 14.11 3.71 -10.34
N THR A 70 14.05 2.82 -9.36
CA THR A 70 13.59 3.11 -7.99
C THR A 70 14.54 4.04 -7.21
N MET A 71 15.63 4.49 -7.83
CA MET A 71 16.68 5.32 -7.21
C MET A 71 17.01 6.61 -7.97
N SER A 72 16.29 6.95 -9.04
CA SER A 72 16.53 8.20 -9.78
C SER A 72 15.81 9.36 -9.11
N PHE A 73 16.53 10.15 -8.32
CA PHE A 73 16.06 11.44 -7.79
C PHE A 73 16.37 12.56 -8.78
N GLU A 74 15.79 12.54 -9.94
CA GLU A 74 15.78 13.74 -10.77
C GLU A 74 14.71 14.71 -10.24
N ALA A 75 15.16 15.86 -9.74
CA ALA A 75 14.25 16.90 -9.27
C ALA A 75 13.42 17.46 -10.43
N PHE A 76 12.15 17.77 -10.15
CA PHE A 76 11.30 18.51 -11.09
C PHE A 76 11.84 19.93 -11.22
N ASN A 77 12.06 20.38 -12.44
CA ASN A 77 12.48 21.74 -12.70
C ASN A 77 11.27 22.69 -12.87
N ASN A 78 11.53 23.99 -12.99
CA ASN A 78 10.46 24.97 -13.12
C ASN A 78 9.57 24.75 -14.36
N ASP A 79 10.13 24.25 -15.47
CA ASP A 79 9.36 23.98 -16.69
C ASP A 79 8.43 22.79 -16.47
N ASP A 80 8.86 21.76 -15.74
CA ASP A 80 8.04 20.63 -15.37
C ASP A 80 6.87 21.08 -14.49
N ILE A 81 7.15 21.89 -13.47
CA ILE A 81 6.14 22.46 -12.58
C ILE A 81 5.14 23.31 -13.37
N GLN A 82 5.57 24.15 -14.30
CA GLN A 82 4.67 24.95 -15.14
C GLN A 82 3.77 24.05 -16.00
N LYS A 83 4.32 23.01 -16.63
CA LYS A 83 3.53 22.05 -17.41
C LYS A 83 2.46 21.36 -16.57
N MET A 84 2.80 20.91 -15.36
CA MET A 84 1.84 20.29 -14.43
C MET A 84 0.74 21.28 -14.03
N LEU A 85 1.09 22.52 -13.72
CA LEU A 85 0.14 23.59 -13.37
C LEU A 85 -0.82 23.90 -14.52
N ASP A 86 -0.29 24.11 -15.72
CA ASP A 86 -1.08 24.45 -16.89
C ASP A 86 -2.02 23.30 -17.27
N HIS A 87 -1.55 22.07 -17.17
CA HIS A 87 -2.38 20.90 -17.38
C HIS A 87 -3.50 20.79 -16.33
N THR A 88 -3.16 20.85 -15.04
CA THR A 88 -4.13 20.75 -13.94
C THR A 88 -5.23 21.80 -14.06
N LEU A 89 -4.85 23.07 -14.32
CA LEU A 89 -5.81 24.15 -14.47
C LEU A 89 -6.60 24.06 -15.77
N GLY A 90 -6.00 23.51 -16.85
CA GLY A 90 -6.61 23.38 -18.15
C GLY A 90 -7.61 22.22 -18.26
N THR A 91 -7.47 21.19 -17.42
CA THR A 91 -8.35 20.02 -17.39
C THR A 91 -9.53 20.15 -16.42
N MET A 92 -9.48 21.15 -15.51
CA MET A 92 -10.59 21.40 -14.59
C MET A 92 -11.85 21.87 -15.33
N SER A 93 -13.01 21.37 -14.88
CA SER A 93 -14.27 21.95 -15.33
C SER A 93 -14.42 23.39 -14.82
N LYS A 94 -15.27 24.17 -15.47
CA LYS A 94 -15.54 25.54 -15.05
C LYS A 94 -16.06 25.60 -13.63
N GLU A 95 -17.00 24.71 -13.29
CA GLU A 95 -17.61 24.59 -11.97
C GLU A 95 -16.58 24.27 -10.90
N ALA A 96 -15.68 23.30 -11.16
CA ALA A 96 -14.62 22.92 -10.24
C ALA A 96 -13.61 24.09 -10.04
N LEU A 97 -13.29 24.83 -11.11
CA LEU A 97 -12.42 25.99 -11.00
C LEU A 97 -13.09 27.12 -10.20
N ASP A 98 -14.38 27.40 -10.45
CA ASP A 98 -15.15 28.44 -9.74
C ASP A 98 -15.23 28.12 -8.22
N GLU A 99 -15.40 26.87 -7.84
CA GLU A 99 -15.34 26.42 -6.43
C GLU A 99 -13.97 26.71 -5.79
N GLN A 100 -12.88 26.40 -6.49
CA GLN A 100 -11.54 26.68 -5.99
C GLN A 100 -11.27 28.18 -5.91
N VAL A 101 -11.70 28.94 -6.91
CA VAL A 101 -11.60 30.42 -6.89
C VAL A 101 -12.37 31.00 -5.70
N ALA A 102 -13.57 30.49 -5.40
CA ALA A 102 -14.32 30.92 -4.21
C ALA A 102 -13.58 30.60 -2.90
N LYS A 103 -12.90 29.45 -2.84
CA LYS A 103 -12.13 29.02 -1.65
C LYS A 103 -10.84 29.79 -1.45
N TYR A 104 -10.09 30.06 -2.51
CA TYR A 104 -8.77 30.69 -2.47
C TYR A 104 -8.76 32.19 -2.78
N GLY A 105 -9.91 32.76 -3.23
CA GLY A 105 -10.12 34.16 -3.48
C GLY A 105 -9.84 34.61 -4.92
N SER A 106 -8.94 33.94 -5.66
CA SER A 106 -8.74 34.17 -7.10
C SER A 106 -8.09 32.97 -7.77
N LYS A 107 -8.11 32.93 -9.11
CA LYS A 107 -7.43 31.90 -9.91
C LYS A 107 -5.91 31.97 -9.72
N GLU A 108 -5.35 33.17 -9.59
CA GLU A 108 -3.92 33.39 -9.35
C GLU A 108 -3.49 32.80 -8.00
N LYS A 109 -4.25 33.05 -6.93
CA LYS A 109 -3.99 32.50 -5.60
C LYS A 109 -4.13 30.99 -5.57
N TYR A 110 -5.08 30.45 -6.30
CA TYR A 110 -5.21 29.00 -6.43
C TYR A 110 -4.03 28.40 -7.20
N ARG A 111 -3.56 29.06 -8.29
CA ARG A 111 -2.34 28.68 -9.01
C ARG A 111 -1.11 28.71 -8.11
N GLU A 112 -0.94 29.76 -7.28
CA GLU A 112 0.15 29.85 -6.30
C GLU A 112 0.10 28.72 -5.27
N TYR A 113 -1.09 28.37 -4.80
CA TYR A 113 -1.29 27.23 -3.91
C TYR A 113 -0.86 25.91 -4.56
N LEU A 114 -1.29 25.65 -5.80
CA LEU A 114 -0.87 24.45 -6.55
C LEU A 114 0.64 24.46 -6.80
N ALA A 115 1.21 25.61 -7.17
CA ALA A 115 2.64 25.75 -7.39
C ALA A 115 3.45 25.41 -6.13
N SER A 116 2.97 25.84 -4.96
CA SER A 116 3.61 25.49 -3.68
C SER A 116 3.59 23.99 -3.39
N GLY A 117 2.51 23.29 -3.79
CA GLY A 117 2.42 21.84 -3.71
C GLY A 117 3.43 21.13 -4.62
N PHE A 118 3.50 21.56 -5.88
CA PHE A 118 4.47 21.02 -6.86
C PHE A 118 5.92 21.43 -6.59
N ALA A 119 6.16 22.51 -5.84
CA ALA A 119 7.48 22.89 -5.37
C ALA A 119 7.91 22.16 -4.08
N ASN A 120 7.05 21.34 -3.49
CA ASN A 120 7.39 20.56 -2.31
C ASN A 120 8.27 19.38 -2.70
N GLU A 121 9.57 19.45 -2.35
CA GLU A 121 10.56 18.45 -2.71
C GLU A 121 10.18 17.03 -2.22
N GLN A 122 9.64 16.92 -1.00
CA GLN A 122 9.23 15.62 -0.45
C GLN A 122 8.05 15.03 -1.23
N ALA A 123 7.02 15.82 -1.53
CA ALA A 123 5.88 15.38 -2.31
C ALA A 123 6.29 14.94 -3.73
N MET A 124 7.22 15.66 -4.35
CA MET A 124 7.74 15.29 -5.66
C MET A 124 8.62 14.03 -5.61
N ALA A 125 9.41 13.86 -4.56
CA ALA A 125 10.17 12.62 -4.34
C ALA A 125 9.25 11.41 -4.12
N ASP A 126 8.15 11.58 -3.39
CA ASP A 126 7.15 10.53 -3.19
C ASP A 126 6.45 10.16 -4.51
N LEU A 127 6.14 11.14 -5.36
CA LEU A 127 5.62 10.87 -6.72
C LEU A 127 6.60 10.05 -7.55
N VAL A 128 7.87 10.45 -7.61
CA VAL A 128 8.90 9.68 -8.33
C VAL A 128 9.02 8.26 -7.77
N LYS A 129 8.96 8.10 -6.46
CA LYS A 129 8.99 6.80 -5.78
C LYS A 129 7.78 5.94 -6.14
N TRP A 130 6.57 6.52 -6.25
CA TRP A 130 5.34 5.80 -6.58
C TRP A 130 5.31 5.36 -8.05
N TYR A 131 5.73 6.24 -8.95
CA TYR A 131 5.73 5.98 -10.40
C TYR A 131 7.02 5.33 -10.91
N GLY A 132 8.08 5.31 -10.11
CA GLY A 132 9.37 4.70 -10.41
C GLY A 132 10.31 5.58 -11.23
N SER A 133 9.82 6.64 -11.88
CA SER A 133 10.64 7.68 -12.51
C SER A 133 9.90 9.01 -12.61
N LYS A 134 10.64 10.10 -12.81
CA LYS A 134 10.12 11.45 -13.05
C LYS A 134 9.23 11.48 -14.30
N GLU A 135 9.69 10.85 -15.40
CA GLU A 135 8.99 10.82 -16.68
C GLU A 135 7.61 10.15 -16.53
N LYS A 136 7.56 9.00 -15.85
CA LYS A 136 6.30 8.30 -15.59
C LYS A 136 5.37 9.10 -14.68
N ALA A 137 5.90 9.76 -13.66
CA ALA A 137 5.12 10.65 -12.79
C ALA A 137 4.53 11.82 -13.58
N MET A 138 5.33 12.46 -14.44
CA MET A 138 4.88 13.51 -15.35
C MET A 138 3.81 13.00 -16.32
N GLU A 139 4.03 11.84 -16.95
CA GLU A 139 3.08 11.24 -17.88
C GLU A 139 1.73 10.98 -17.21
N ALA A 140 1.73 10.39 -16.01
CA ALA A 140 0.52 10.12 -15.25
C ALA A 140 -0.26 11.41 -14.90
N ILE A 141 0.45 12.47 -14.48
CA ILE A 141 -0.17 13.77 -14.21
C ILE A 141 -0.77 14.36 -15.49
N LEU A 142 -0.03 14.34 -16.60
CA LEU A 142 -0.46 14.91 -17.87
C LEU A 142 -1.55 14.07 -18.59
N GLN A 143 -1.73 12.82 -18.20
CA GLN A 143 -2.84 11.98 -18.68
C GLN A 143 -4.10 12.11 -17.82
N SER A 144 -3.99 12.65 -16.60
CA SER A 144 -5.14 12.83 -15.73
C SER A 144 -6.13 13.82 -16.35
N THR A 145 -7.41 13.45 -16.43
CA THR A 145 -8.43 14.29 -17.03
C THR A 145 -8.97 15.37 -16.10
N GLY A 146 -8.60 15.33 -14.82
CA GLY A 146 -9.12 16.24 -13.80
C GLY A 146 -10.62 16.12 -13.53
N LYS A 147 -11.31 15.14 -14.13
CA LYS A 147 -12.74 14.94 -13.98
C LYS A 147 -13.03 13.99 -12.81
N ALA A 148 -13.65 14.50 -11.78
CA ALA A 148 -14.04 13.71 -10.61
C ALA A 148 -14.95 12.52 -10.94
N ASP A 149 -15.78 12.64 -11.96
CA ASP A 149 -16.71 11.57 -12.37
C ASP A 149 -16.00 10.35 -12.98
N GLU A 150 -14.82 10.53 -13.56
CA GLU A 150 -14.07 9.42 -14.17
C GLU A 150 -13.40 8.53 -13.10
N SER A 151 -13.13 9.04 -11.91
CA SER A 151 -12.57 8.27 -10.77
C SER A 151 -13.63 7.75 -9.80
N LYS A 152 -14.92 8.04 -10.03
CA LYS A 152 -16.01 7.64 -9.16
C LYS A 152 -16.15 6.11 -8.99
N PRO A 153 -16.02 5.29 -10.03
CA PRO A 153 -16.07 3.83 -9.88
C PRO A 153 -14.99 3.29 -8.94
N GLU A 154 -13.77 3.83 -9.03
CA GLU A 154 -12.63 3.44 -8.19
C GLU A 154 -12.80 3.94 -6.75
N GLN A 155 -13.44 5.10 -6.55
CA GLN A 155 -13.79 5.62 -5.21
C GLN A 155 -14.89 4.77 -4.57
N ASP A 156 -15.92 4.38 -5.30
CA ASP A 156 -16.97 3.48 -4.82
C ASP A 156 -16.42 2.09 -4.49
N GLU A 157 -15.45 1.61 -5.27
CA GLU A 157 -14.75 0.35 -5.01
C GLU A 157 -13.87 0.44 -3.74
N ASN A 158 -13.20 1.58 -3.57
CA ASN A 158 -12.40 1.84 -2.35
C ASN A 158 -13.26 1.73 -1.08
N ASP A 159 -14.47 2.30 -1.11
CA ASP A 159 -15.42 2.22 0.01
C ASP A 159 -15.79 0.76 0.36
N LYS A 160 -16.01 -0.09 -0.65
CA LYS A 160 -16.28 -1.52 -0.45
C LYS A 160 -15.08 -2.25 0.16
N ILE A 161 -13.86 -1.95 -0.31
CA ILE A 161 -12.62 -2.54 0.20
C ILE A 161 -12.42 -2.17 1.67
N TYR A 162 -12.68 -0.92 2.05
CA TYR A 162 -12.57 -0.49 3.45
C TYR A 162 -13.58 -1.20 4.35
N LYS A 163 -14.81 -1.39 3.87
CA LYS A 163 -15.81 -2.20 4.57
C LYS A 163 -15.37 -3.67 4.73
N GLN A 164 -14.67 -4.22 3.73
CA GLN A 164 -14.10 -5.56 3.82
C GLN A 164 -12.99 -5.66 4.87
N PHE A 165 -12.11 -4.65 4.99
CA PHE A 165 -11.16 -4.58 6.11
C PHE A 165 -11.87 -4.59 7.47
N MET A 166 -12.97 -3.86 7.60
CA MET A 166 -13.73 -3.83 8.87
C MET A 166 -14.41 -5.17 9.16
N LEU A 167 -14.89 -5.87 8.15
CA LEU A 167 -15.42 -7.23 8.30
C LEU A 167 -14.31 -8.19 8.74
N ALA A 168 -13.15 -8.16 8.06
CA ALA A 168 -11.99 -8.98 8.42
C ALA A 168 -11.55 -8.76 9.87
N ARG A 169 -11.52 -7.48 10.31
CA ARG A 169 -11.20 -7.12 11.70
C ARG A 169 -12.21 -7.68 12.68
N LYS A 170 -13.51 -7.57 12.39
CA LYS A 170 -14.60 -8.07 13.25
C LYS A 170 -14.56 -9.59 13.40
N GLU A 171 -14.20 -10.29 12.34
CA GLU A 171 -14.16 -11.75 12.28
C GLU A 171 -12.80 -12.34 12.68
N ASN A 172 -11.80 -11.49 12.98
CA ASN A 172 -10.39 -11.89 13.16
C ASN A 172 -9.88 -12.76 12.00
N ASN A 173 -10.26 -12.42 10.77
CA ASN A 173 -9.97 -13.20 9.57
C ASN A 173 -8.78 -12.61 8.81
N ASP A 174 -7.59 -13.12 9.08
CA ASP A 174 -6.34 -12.65 8.43
C ASP A 174 -6.34 -12.89 6.91
N GLN A 175 -7.00 -13.95 6.43
CA GLN A 175 -7.07 -14.21 5.00
C GLN A 175 -7.90 -13.15 4.28
N LEU A 176 -9.07 -12.82 4.82
CA LEU A 176 -9.94 -11.76 4.30
C LEU A 176 -9.23 -10.39 4.34
N ALA A 177 -8.45 -10.12 5.39
CA ALA A 177 -7.64 -8.91 5.50
C ALA A 177 -6.58 -8.80 4.41
N LYS A 178 -5.88 -9.92 4.10
CA LYS A 178 -4.90 -9.98 3.00
C LYS A 178 -5.55 -9.78 1.64
N GLU A 179 -6.70 -10.38 1.40
CA GLU A 179 -7.47 -10.19 0.18
C GLU A 179 -7.88 -8.72 0.00
N ALA A 180 -8.28 -8.05 1.09
CA ALA A 180 -8.59 -6.62 1.06
C ALA A 180 -7.37 -5.77 0.68
N VAL A 181 -6.14 -6.12 1.13
CA VAL A 181 -4.90 -5.43 0.68
C VAL A 181 -4.67 -5.63 -0.81
N VAL A 182 -4.86 -6.85 -1.33
CA VAL A 182 -4.71 -7.12 -2.77
C VAL A 182 -5.71 -6.29 -3.58
N MET A 183 -6.98 -6.27 -3.16
CA MET A 183 -8.02 -5.46 -3.82
C MET A 183 -7.70 -3.97 -3.77
N LEU A 184 -7.19 -3.48 -2.62
CA LEU A 184 -6.77 -2.09 -2.48
C LEU A 184 -5.61 -1.76 -3.42
N ALA A 185 -4.62 -2.65 -3.54
CA ALA A 185 -3.50 -2.49 -4.46
C ALA A 185 -3.98 -2.38 -5.92
N GLU A 186 -4.87 -3.27 -6.37
CA GLU A 186 -5.41 -3.23 -7.73
C GLU A 186 -6.28 -1.98 -7.97
N ASN A 187 -7.05 -1.55 -6.97
CA ASN A 187 -7.83 -0.32 -7.07
C ASN A 187 -6.93 0.93 -7.19
N TYR A 188 -5.86 1.00 -6.38
CA TYR A 188 -4.90 2.11 -6.43
C TYR A 188 -4.09 2.14 -7.73
N LYS A 189 -3.75 0.98 -8.31
CA LYS A 189 -3.14 0.93 -9.64
C LYS A 189 -4.03 1.58 -10.69
N LYS A 190 -5.33 1.30 -10.66
CA LYS A 190 -6.30 1.89 -11.59
C LYS A 190 -6.48 3.38 -11.34
N LEU A 191 -6.74 3.76 -10.08
CA LEU A 191 -7.03 5.13 -9.68
C LEU A 191 -5.87 6.11 -9.97
N PHE A 192 -4.65 5.66 -9.74
CA PHE A 192 -3.44 6.48 -9.90
C PHE A 192 -2.59 6.11 -11.13
N HIS A 193 -3.09 5.21 -12.00
CA HIS A 193 -2.35 4.74 -13.19
C HIS A 193 -0.94 4.22 -12.87
N LEU A 194 -0.82 3.42 -11.79
CA LEU A 194 0.45 2.87 -11.31
C LEU A 194 0.71 1.47 -11.87
N ASP A 195 1.96 1.17 -12.17
CA ASP A 195 2.39 -0.20 -12.46
C ASP A 195 2.37 -1.05 -11.17
N ASN A 196 2.74 -0.43 -10.03
CA ASN A 196 2.84 -1.09 -8.73
C ASN A 196 2.36 -0.18 -7.60
N ALA A 197 1.43 -0.66 -6.79
CA ALA A 197 0.86 0.11 -5.68
C ALA A 197 1.64 -0.03 -4.35
N ARG A 198 2.73 -0.84 -4.28
CA ARG A 198 3.43 -1.12 -3.01
C ARG A 198 3.87 0.14 -2.29
N ASN A 199 4.54 1.04 -3.01
CA ASN A 199 5.11 2.23 -2.39
C ASN A 199 4.04 3.18 -1.86
N ILE A 200 3.00 3.46 -2.64
CA ILE A 200 1.89 4.33 -2.21
C ILE A 200 1.11 3.71 -1.04
N LEU A 201 0.91 2.38 -1.03
CA LEU A 201 0.24 1.72 0.09
C LEU A 201 1.09 1.69 1.36
N LEU A 202 2.41 1.57 1.26
CA LEU A 202 3.29 1.67 2.42
C LEU A 202 3.32 3.10 2.99
N ASP A 203 3.25 4.12 2.15
CA ASP A 203 3.15 5.50 2.59
C ASP A 203 1.77 5.77 3.22
N LEU A 204 0.68 5.27 2.64
CA LEU A 204 -0.65 5.28 3.27
C LEU A 204 -0.65 4.62 4.66
N ALA A 205 0.03 3.47 4.79
CA ALA A 205 0.14 2.78 6.07
C ALA A 205 0.90 3.62 7.12
N LYS A 206 1.95 4.33 6.70
CA LYS A 206 2.68 5.26 7.60
C LYS A 206 1.78 6.39 8.09
N GLU A 207 1.04 7.05 7.20
CA GLU A 207 0.11 8.13 7.57
C GLU A 207 -0.99 7.63 8.51
N TYR A 208 -1.52 6.43 8.27
CA TYR A 208 -2.53 5.82 9.14
C TYR A 208 -2.00 5.52 10.55
N LEU A 209 -0.74 5.11 10.66
CA LEU A 209 -0.10 4.80 11.93
C LEU A 209 0.41 6.05 12.65
N ALA A 210 0.66 7.16 11.94
CA ALA A 210 1.01 8.45 12.52
C ALA A 210 -0.17 9.17 13.18
N HIS A 211 -1.40 8.64 13.02
CA HIS A 211 -2.64 9.22 13.56
C HIS A 211 -2.90 10.67 13.10
N GLU A 212 -2.53 10.99 11.86
CA GLU A 212 -2.74 12.30 11.26
C GLU A 212 -4.16 12.48 10.70
N LYS A 213 -4.42 13.62 10.07
CA LYS A 213 -5.76 14.02 9.57
C LYS A 213 -6.43 12.96 8.69
N LEU A 214 -5.65 12.23 7.88
CA LEU A 214 -6.18 11.18 7.02
C LEU A 214 -6.69 10.00 7.84
N ALA A 215 -5.96 9.60 8.88
CA ALA A 215 -6.37 8.55 9.82
C ALA A 215 -7.64 8.95 10.57
N GLU A 216 -7.75 10.21 11.01
CA GLU A 216 -8.95 10.73 11.69
C GLU A 216 -10.17 10.70 10.78
N ALA A 217 -10.02 11.15 9.51
CA ALA A 217 -11.10 11.14 8.52
C ALA A 217 -11.58 9.70 8.24
N THR A 218 -10.63 8.77 8.06
CA THR A 218 -10.92 7.35 7.82
C THR A 218 -11.62 6.72 9.02
N ASN A 219 -11.16 7.00 10.24
CA ASN A 219 -11.79 6.51 11.46
C ASN A 219 -13.21 7.07 11.66
N LYS A 220 -13.46 8.32 11.26
CA LYS A 220 -14.79 8.92 11.29
C LYS A 220 -15.76 8.23 10.32
N GLN A 221 -15.28 7.83 9.17
CA GLN A 221 -16.10 7.22 8.12
C GLN A 221 -16.37 5.73 8.35
N TYR A 222 -15.36 4.96 8.79
CA TYR A 222 -15.43 3.50 8.86
C TYR A 222 -15.37 2.94 10.29
N GLY A 223 -15.21 3.79 11.28
CA GLY A 223 -15.19 3.41 12.70
C GLY A 223 -13.81 3.53 13.34
N ALA A 224 -13.81 3.72 14.65
CA ALA A 224 -12.59 3.94 15.44
C ALA A 224 -11.57 2.81 15.27
N GLY A 225 -10.29 3.18 15.05
CA GLY A 225 -9.18 2.26 14.85
C GLY A 225 -9.15 1.57 13.48
N CYS A 226 -9.99 2.01 12.52
CA CYS A 226 -9.99 1.52 11.14
C CYS A 226 -8.65 1.79 10.46
N ALA A 227 -8.20 3.03 10.49
CA ALA A 227 -6.94 3.44 9.87
C ALA A 227 -5.75 2.65 10.43
N GLU A 228 -5.64 2.53 11.75
CA GLU A 228 -4.58 1.75 12.40
C GLU A 228 -4.61 0.27 11.97
N TYR A 229 -5.78 -0.34 11.92
CA TYR A 229 -5.93 -1.73 11.48
C TYR A 229 -5.48 -1.91 10.03
N ILE A 230 -5.92 -1.04 9.12
CA ILE A 230 -5.53 -1.09 7.69
C ILE A 230 -4.01 -0.87 7.57
N GLY A 231 -3.45 0.14 8.24
CA GLY A 231 -2.03 0.42 8.21
C GLY A 231 -1.17 -0.77 8.65
N LYS A 232 -1.51 -1.39 9.77
CA LYS A 232 -0.84 -2.62 10.26
C LYS A 232 -0.99 -3.78 9.28
N THR A 233 -2.17 -3.95 8.69
CA THR A 233 -2.44 -5.04 7.73
C THR A 233 -1.62 -4.87 6.46
N ILE A 234 -1.51 -3.64 5.93
CA ILE A 234 -0.65 -3.34 4.77
C ILE A 234 0.82 -3.64 5.09
N GLN A 235 1.34 -3.17 6.25
CA GLN A 235 2.72 -3.46 6.66
C GLN A 235 2.97 -4.96 6.78
N MET A 236 2.07 -5.69 7.44
CA MET A 236 2.18 -7.14 7.58
C MET A 236 2.15 -7.85 6.22
N TYR A 237 1.33 -7.39 5.28
CA TYR A 237 1.24 -7.97 3.94
C TYR A 237 2.55 -7.83 3.17
N TYR A 238 3.18 -6.65 3.22
CA TYR A 238 4.46 -6.38 2.53
C TYR A 238 5.70 -6.76 3.34
N GLY A 239 5.56 -7.25 4.56
CA GLY A 239 6.66 -7.76 5.40
C GLY A 239 7.59 -6.68 5.95
N VAL A 240 7.05 -5.53 6.30
CA VAL A 240 7.77 -4.39 6.90
C VAL A 240 7.19 -4.04 8.27
#